data_0e6031be79e84ab2d9d718331d4b0ed3
#
_entry.id   0e6031be79e84ab2d9d718331d4b0ed3
#
_cell.length_a   1.000
_cell.length_b   1.000
_cell.length_c   1.000
_cell.angle_alpha   90.00
_cell.angle_beta   90.00
_cell.angle_gamma   90.00
#
_symmetry.space_group_name_H-M   'P 1'
#
loop_
_entity.id
_entity.type
_entity.pdbx_description
1 polymer ?
#
loop_
_entity_poly.entity_id
_entity_poly.type
_entity_poly.pdbx_seq_one_letter_code
_entity_poly.pdbx_strand_id
1 'polypeptide(L)'
;GESFYFEVNGKPLFAKGSNMIPNDALLPNVTPERYARLLEDVQKSNMNMIRVWGGGIYEDDKFYEEADKRGILIWQDFLFACTTYPHDPTFLKRVAEEAEYNIKRLRNHASLAMWCGNNEIYEGMRYWGWKDKYTPEIYAEMTRGYDVLFRQLLPSIVKELDPDRFYMHGSPYEANWGRPESWKIADSHNWGTWYGQKPFESLDTEIPRFMSEYGFQAFPEMKTIRTFAEPKDYALESDVMNAHQKSTIGNFLIQKTMALYYKVPQKFEDLVYVGLVLQGQGMRHGMEAHRRNRPYCMGSLAWQLNDSWPVVSWSSIDYYGNWKAMQYQTKRAFAPVLVDAIKEGDDLCYYLMSDKLTDEDVTLTLELMDFSGKVYNKRKIDGKLPANTSLLFAKENWEKELKGQLASTSLMHMTVKNKEGEVLSDEIYYFAHPKDQQLSKEGLSYQVKEKNGKCEVTLKAKKL
;
A
#
# COMPACT_ATOMS: atom_id res chain seq x y z
N GLY A 1 7.47 -19.71 -13.24
CA GLY A 1 7.78 -18.55 -12.41
C GLY A 1 8.26 -18.95 -11.03
N GLU A 2 8.96 -18.07 -10.35
CA GLU A 2 9.48 -18.32 -9.02
C GLU A 2 8.59 -17.65 -7.97
N SER A 3 8.19 -18.42 -6.94
CA SER A 3 7.44 -17.90 -5.81
C SER A 3 8.33 -17.02 -4.95
N PHE A 4 7.72 -16.00 -4.33
CA PHE A 4 8.37 -15.16 -3.34
C PHE A 4 7.38 -14.91 -2.20
N TYR A 5 7.70 -15.38 -1.01
CA TYR A 5 6.86 -15.22 0.18
C TYR A 5 7.68 -15.46 1.45
N PHE A 6 7.13 -15.05 2.58
CA PHE A 6 7.71 -15.25 3.90
C PHE A 6 6.99 -16.35 4.64
N GLU A 7 7.73 -17.10 5.44
CA GLU A 7 7.20 -18.08 6.38
C GLU A 7 7.58 -17.67 7.81
N VAL A 8 6.61 -17.77 8.71
CA VAL A 8 6.82 -17.58 10.15
C VAL A 8 6.39 -18.84 10.86
N ASN A 9 7.32 -19.48 11.57
CA ASN A 9 7.09 -20.77 12.24
C ASN A 9 6.50 -21.85 11.30
N GLY A 10 7.01 -21.93 10.07
CA GLY A 10 6.58 -22.89 9.06
C GLY A 10 5.17 -22.61 8.48
N LYS A 11 4.64 -21.42 8.67
CA LYS A 11 3.37 -21.00 8.07
C LYS A 11 3.60 -19.89 7.05
N PRO A 12 3.13 -20.04 5.80
CA PRO A 12 3.19 -18.98 4.81
C PRO A 12 2.44 -17.73 5.31
N LEU A 13 3.07 -16.58 5.15
CA LEU A 13 2.52 -15.29 5.55
C LEU A 13 2.22 -14.44 4.31
N PHE A 14 1.02 -13.88 4.22
CA PHE A 14 0.78 -12.78 3.30
C PHE A 14 1.35 -11.49 3.91
N ALA A 15 2.38 -10.92 3.27
CA ALA A 15 2.98 -9.67 3.71
C ALA A 15 2.05 -8.49 3.42
N LYS A 16 1.62 -7.82 4.48
CA LYS A 16 0.73 -6.65 4.46
C LYS A 16 1.50 -5.45 4.98
N GLY A 17 1.76 -4.47 4.14
CA GLY A 17 2.60 -3.38 4.62
C GLY A 17 2.77 -2.20 3.69
N SER A 18 3.87 -1.50 3.91
CA SER A 18 4.22 -0.30 3.17
C SER A 18 5.74 -0.08 3.16
N ASN A 19 6.18 0.78 2.26
CA ASN A 19 7.54 1.26 2.19
C ASN A 19 7.71 2.48 3.10
N MET A 20 8.77 2.50 3.88
CA MET A 20 9.10 3.60 4.80
C MET A 20 10.26 4.41 4.27
N ILE A 21 10.12 5.73 4.31
CA ILE A 21 11.17 6.71 4.06
C ILE A 21 11.59 7.36 5.39
N PRO A 22 12.70 8.13 5.46
CA PRO A 22 13.09 8.82 6.70
C PRO A 22 11.96 9.65 7.29
N ASN A 23 11.78 9.59 8.61
CA ASN A 23 10.68 10.26 9.30
C ASN A 23 10.78 11.79 9.34
N ASP A 24 11.98 12.33 9.12
CA ASP A 24 12.24 13.76 9.07
C ASP A 24 13.42 14.04 8.14
N ALA A 25 13.38 15.17 7.44
CA ALA A 25 14.51 15.65 6.64
C ALA A 25 15.71 16.02 7.53
N LEU A 26 15.46 16.37 8.79
CA LEU A 26 16.46 16.67 9.82
C LEU A 26 16.43 15.55 10.87
N LEU A 27 17.27 14.53 10.71
CA LEU A 27 17.28 13.32 11.52
C LEU A 27 17.28 13.54 13.05
N PRO A 28 17.93 14.58 13.62
CA PRO A 28 17.85 14.85 15.07
C PRO A 28 16.44 15.12 15.60
N ASN A 29 15.48 15.42 14.73
CA ASN A 29 14.07 15.61 15.13
C ASN A 29 13.32 14.28 15.32
N VAL A 30 13.90 13.17 14.91
CA VAL A 30 13.26 11.84 15.04
C VAL A 30 13.53 11.30 16.43
N THR A 31 12.49 11.26 17.26
CA THR A 31 12.59 10.75 18.62
C THR A 31 12.15 9.28 18.72
N PRO A 32 12.53 8.57 19.80
CA PRO A 32 12.04 7.23 20.06
C PRO A 32 10.51 7.13 20.07
N GLU A 33 9.82 8.14 20.60
CA GLU A 33 8.36 8.20 20.65
C GLU A 33 7.74 8.31 19.25
N ARG A 34 8.43 8.97 18.31
CA ARG A 34 7.97 9.07 16.92
C ARG A 34 8.01 7.71 16.22
N TYR A 35 9.08 6.93 16.46
CA TYR A 35 9.15 5.54 15.98
C TYR A 35 8.07 4.65 16.61
N ALA A 36 7.91 4.73 17.93
CA ALA A 36 6.91 3.94 18.66
C ALA A 36 5.49 4.24 18.13
N ARG A 37 5.15 5.52 17.91
CA ARG A 37 3.87 5.92 17.35
C ARG A 37 3.68 5.41 15.92
N LEU A 38 4.69 5.58 15.05
CA LEU A 38 4.60 5.11 13.67
C LEU A 38 4.34 3.60 13.60
N LEU A 39 5.09 2.81 14.37
CA LEU A 39 4.93 1.35 14.38
C LEU A 39 3.64 0.90 15.09
N GLU A 40 3.15 1.67 16.05
CA GLU A 40 1.79 1.47 16.60
C GLU A 40 0.71 1.71 15.53
N ASP A 41 0.85 2.74 14.70
CA ASP A 41 -0.06 3.03 13.58
C ASP A 41 0.00 1.93 12.51
N VAL A 42 1.18 1.39 12.22
CA VAL A 42 1.38 0.20 11.37
C VAL A 42 0.59 -1.00 11.92
N GLN A 43 0.74 -1.30 13.21
CA GLN A 43 0.03 -2.40 13.87
C GLN A 43 -1.49 -2.16 13.88
N LYS A 44 -1.95 -0.95 14.20
CA LYS A 44 -3.37 -0.57 14.23
C LYS A 44 -4.06 -0.67 12.86
N SER A 45 -3.28 -0.59 11.78
CA SER A 45 -3.77 -0.75 10.41
C SER A 45 -3.64 -2.17 9.84
N ASN A 46 -3.39 -3.16 10.72
CA ASN A 46 -3.26 -4.58 10.36
C ASN A 46 -2.08 -4.90 9.42
N MET A 47 -1.10 -4.02 9.35
CA MET A 47 0.16 -4.30 8.66
C MET A 47 1.04 -5.22 9.51
N ASN A 48 1.86 -6.04 8.85
CA ASN A 48 2.81 -6.97 9.47
C ASN A 48 4.22 -6.87 8.89
N MET A 49 4.44 -5.97 7.92
CA MET A 49 5.75 -5.77 7.30
C MET A 49 5.98 -4.30 6.93
N ILE A 50 7.22 -3.86 7.10
CA ILE A 50 7.72 -2.57 6.60
C ILE A 50 8.98 -2.81 5.80
N ARG A 51 9.08 -2.20 4.60
CA ARG A 51 10.34 -2.10 3.87
C ARG A 51 10.99 -0.76 4.20
N VAL A 52 12.20 -0.81 4.74
CA VAL A 52 13.07 0.36 4.91
C VAL A 52 13.78 0.60 3.59
N TRP A 53 13.34 1.62 2.87
CA TRP A 53 13.75 1.92 1.51
C TRP A 53 15.20 2.40 1.39
N GLY A 54 15.92 1.93 0.37
CA GLY A 54 17.34 2.20 0.17
C GLY A 54 17.72 3.64 -0.18
N GLY A 55 16.76 4.50 -0.52
CA GLY A 55 16.98 5.94 -0.69
C GLY A 55 16.92 6.74 0.61
N GLY A 56 16.89 6.06 1.77
CA GLY A 56 16.77 6.65 3.09
C GLY A 56 18.02 6.49 3.95
N ILE A 57 17.82 5.98 5.16
CA ILE A 57 18.86 5.73 6.16
C ILE A 57 18.67 4.35 6.79
N TYR A 58 19.70 3.79 7.42
CA TYR A 58 19.50 2.76 8.44
C TYR A 58 18.93 3.44 9.68
N GLU A 59 17.72 3.06 10.07
CA GLU A 59 17.02 3.70 11.18
C GLU A 59 17.75 3.47 12.54
N ASP A 60 17.37 4.24 13.55
CA ASP A 60 17.88 4.07 14.92
C ASP A 60 17.47 2.70 15.49
N ASP A 61 18.24 2.17 16.44
CA ASP A 61 17.96 0.88 17.10
C ASP A 61 16.55 0.84 17.70
N LYS A 62 16.03 1.98 18.15
CA LYS A 62 14.66 2.08 18.71
C LYS A 62 13.57 1.71 17.71
N PHE A 63 13.79 1.96 16.42
CA PHE A 63 12.87 1.52 15.38
C PHE A 63 12.78 -0.01 15.32
N TYR A 64 13.93 -0.68 15.30
CA TYR A 64 13.97 -2.15 15.22
C TYR A 64 13.50 -2.81 16.53
N GLU A 65 13.83 -2.24 17.69
CA GLU A 65 13.30 -2.69 18.99
C GLU A 65 11.77 -2.61 19.05
N GLU A 66 11.18 -1.53 18.52
CA GLU A 66 9.72 -1.37 18.45
C GLU A 66 9.08 -2.35 17.44
N ALA A 67 9.77 -2.64 16.32
CA ALA A 67 9.33 -3.64 15.36
C ALA A 67 9.34 -5.05 15.98
N ASP A 68 10.41 -5.40 16.71
CA ASP A 68 10.51 -6.67 17.45
C ASP A 68 9.36 -6.85 18.45
N LYS A 69 9.08 -5.83 19.26
CA LYS A 69 7.99 -5.85 20.26
C LYS A 69 6.61 -6.06 19.64
N ARG A 70 6.40 -5.57 18.42
CA ARG A 70 5.11 -5.60 17.72
C ARG A 70 4.96 -6.76 16.74
N GLY A 71 6.03 -7.53 16.50
CA GLY A 71 6.02 -8.60 15.51
C GLY A 71 5.87 -8.09 14.07
N ILE A 72 6.44 -6.91 13.76
CA ILE A 72 6.44 -6.31 12.42
C ILE A 72 7.72 -6.73 11.72
N LEU A 73 7.60 -7.44 10.60
CA LEU A 73 8.74 -7.85 9.80
C LEU A 73 9.38 -6.65 9.10
N ILE A 74 10.70 -6.64 9.04
CA ILE A 74 11.48 -5.59 8.38
C ILE A 74 12.21 -6.18 7.16
N TRP A 75 11.88 -5.66 5.98
CA TRP A 75 12.66 -5.78 4.78
C TRP A 75 13.65 -4.61 4.75
N GLN A 76 14.94 -4.88 4.90
CA GLN A 76 15.98 -3.87 4.96
C GLN A 76 16.73 -3.76 3.64
N ASP A 77 16.61 -2.61 2.95
CA ASP A 77 17.50 -2.27 1.85
C ASP A 77 18.84 -1.77 2.39
N PHE A 78 19.93 -2.10 1.69
CA PHE A 78 21.17 -1.32 1.77
C PHE A 78 20.93 0.05 1.11
N LEU A 79 21.68 1.09 1.52
CA LEU A 79 21.37 2.48 1.18
C LEU A 79 21.79 2.86 -0.25
N PHE A 80 21.23 2.17 -1.22
CA PHE A 80 21.42 2.40 -2.64
C PHE A 80 20.09 2.48 -3.37
N ALA A 81 19.90 3.56 -4.18
CA ALA A 81 18.63 3.76 -4.88
C ALA A 81 18.80 4.57 -6.17
N CYS A 82 18.13 4.14 -7.24
CA CYS A 82 17.80 4.93 -8.43
C CYS A 82 18.97 5.56 -9.18
N THR A 83 20.22 5.18 -8.90
CA THR A 83 21.42 5.66 -9.60
C THR A 83 22.51 4.62 -9.58
N THR A 84 23.56 4.81 -10.37
CA THR A 84 24.76 3.96 -10.34
C THR A 84 25.78 4.52 -9.35
N TYR A 85 26.65 3.65 -8.84
CA TYR A 85 27.63 3.97 -7.82
C TYR A 85 29.04 3.62 -8.28
N PRO A 86 30.07 4.30 -7.73
CA PRO A 86 31.47 3.93 -7.97
C PRO A 86 31.76 2.50 -7.49
N HIS A 87 32.79 1.89 -8.07
CA HIS A 87 33.28 0.58 -7.66
C HIS A 87 34.80 0.50 -7.61
N ASP A 88 35.44 1.66 -7.42
CA ASP A 88 36.86 1.69 -7.11
C ASP A 88 37.16 1.10 -5.72
N PRO A 89 38.41 0.68 -5.48
CA PRO A 89 38.77 -0.01 -4.22
C PRO A 89 38.46 0.80 -2.96
N THR A 90 38.54 2.13 -3.01
CA THR A 90 38.28 2.99 -1.85
C THR A 90 36.81 3.03 -1.52
N PHE A 91 35.95 3.16 -2.55
CA PHE A 91 34.51 3.15 -2.38
C PHE A 91 34.03 1.78 -1.89
N LEU A 92 34.49 0.68 -2.53
CA LEU A 92 34.12 -0.69 -2.13
C LEU A 92 34.51 -0.99 -0.69
N LYS A 93 35.67 -0.53 -0.25
CA LYS A 93 36.09 -0.67 1.16
C LYS A 93 35.12 0.01 2.12
N ARG A 94 34.70 1.25 1.83
CA ARG A 94 33.73 1.98 2.66
C ARG A 94 32.37 1.31 2.68
N VAL A 95 31.90 0.82 1.53
CA VAL A 95 30.64 0.06 1.44
C VAL A 95 30.72 -1.21 2.30
N ALA A 96 31.85 -1.93 2.24
CA ALA A 96 32.05 -3.13 3.05
C ALA A 96 32.02 -2.81 4.56
N GLU A 97 32.72 -1.76 4.99
CA GLU A 97 32.77 -1.31 6.39
C GLU A 97 31.35 -0.90 6.89
N GLU A 98 30.59 -0.16 6.08
CA GLU A 98 29.22 0.23 6.38
C GLU A 98 28.28 -0.97 6.47
N ALA A 99 28.34 -1.87 5.49
CA ALA A 99 27.53 -3.08 5.46
C ALA A 99 27.84 -3.99 6.65
N GLU A 100 29.12 -4.23 6.94
CA GLU A 100 29.56 -5.01 8.09
C GLU A 100 29.03 -4.44 9.41
N TYR A 101 29.16 -3.12 9.60
CA TYR A 101 28.66 -2.45 10.80
C TYR A 101 27.15 -2.65 10.98
N ASN A 102 26.37 -2.37 9.92
CA ASN A 102 24.92 -2.43 10.02
C ASN A 102 24.38 -3.87 10.08
N ILE A 103 24.99 -4.82 9.39
CA ILE A 103 24.61 -6.23 9.52
C ILE A 103 24.85 -6.71 10.97
N LYS A 104 26.02 -6.43 11.54
CA LYS A 104 26.33 -6.80 12.94
C LYS A 104 25.36 -6.15 13.93
N ARG A 105 24.97 -4.90 13.69
CA ARG A 105 24.00 -4.17 14.51
C ARG A 105 22.60 -4.79 14.43
N LEU A 106 22.14 -5.15 13.23
CA LEU A 106 20.73 -5.48 12.97
C LEU A 106 20.41 -6.97 12.95
N ARG A 107 21.36 -7.85 12.66
CA ARG A 107 21.13 -9.29 12.45
C ARG A 107 20.44 -10.02 13.60
N ASN A 108 20.54 -9.49 14.83
CA ASN A 108 19.94 -10.12 16.02
C ASN A 108 18.49 -9.64 16.28
N HIS A 109 17.96 -8.70 15.51
CA HIS A 109 16.56 -8.32 15.60
C HIS A 109 15.67 -9.41 15.01
N ALA A 110 14.71 -9.89 15.80
CA ALA A 110 13.75 -10.90 15.37
C ALA A 110 12.83 -10.41 14.23
N SER A 111 12.63 -9.12 14.15
CA SER A 111 11.85 -8.46 13.10
C SER A 111 12.54 -8.48 11.73
N LEU A 112 13.88 -8.51 11.68
CA LEU A 112 14.61 -8.45 10.41
C LEU A 112 14.35 -9.70 9.57
N ALA A 113 13.63 -9.53 8.45
CA ALA A 113 13.18 -10.63 7.59
C ALA A 113 14.16 -10.91 6.43
N MET A 114 14.73 -9.88 5.82
CA MET A 114 15.64 -10.02 4.68
C MET A 114 16.50 -8.78 4.44
N TRP A 115 17.56 -8.97 3.66
CA TRP A 115 18.40 -7.91 3.12
C TRP A 115 18.15 -7.73 1.62
N CYS A 116 18.11 -6.47 1.15
CA CYS A 116 18.02 -6.17 -0.27
C CYS A 116 19.12 -5.19 -0.67
N GLY A 117 19.81 -5.47 -1.78
CA GLY A 117 20.99 -4.72 -2.20
C GLY A 117 20.71 -3.27 -2.58
N ASN A 118 19.61 -3.02 -3.29
CA ASN A 118 19.28 -1.67 -3.77
C ASN A 118 17.83 -1.54 -4.21
N ASN A 119 17.39 -0.28 -4.40
CA ASN A 119 16.13 0.09 -5.03
C ASN A 119 16.33 0.52 -6.48
N GLU A 120 15.69 -0.17 -7.43
CA GLU A 120 15.47 0.19 -8.83
C GLU A 120 16.74 0.49 -9.70
N ILE A 121 17.95 0.19 -9.24
CA ILE A 121 19.15 0.46 -10.04
C ILE A 121 19.15 -0.42 -11.29
N TYR A 122 18.83 -1.72 -11.14
CA TYR A 122 18.76 -2.65 -12.28
C TYR A 122 17.63 -2.28 -13.25
N GLU A 123 16.50 -1.78 -12.73
CA GLU A 123 15.41 -1.21 -13.51
C GLU A 123 15.89 0.02 -14.30
N GLY A 124 16.56 0.96 -13.64
CA GLY A 124 17.10 2.17 -14.26
C GLY A 124 18.09 1.88 -15.38
N MET A 125 19.00 0.93 -15.17
CA MET A 125 19.96 0.50 -16.18
C MET A 125 19.29 -0.05 -17.43
N ARG A 126 18.20 -0.79 -17.31
CA ARG A 126 17.54 -1.47 -18.44
C ARG A 126 16.49 -0.62 -19.13
N TYR A 127 15.76 0.25 -18.38
CA TYR A 127 14.51 0.83 -18.87
C TYR A 127 14.39 2.35 -18.73
N TRP A 128 15.33 3.05 -18.02
CA TRP A 128 15.28 4.50 -17.90
C TRP A 128 16.11 5.24 -18.95
N GLY A 129 16.47 4.56 -20.05
CA GLY A 129 17.20 5.14 -21.15
C GLY A 129 18.69 5.35 -20.90
N TRP A 130 19.26 4.81 -19.82
CA TRP A 130 20.70 4.99 -19.54
C TRP A 130 21.58 4.35 -20.60
N LYS A 131 21.16 3.21 -21.16
CA LYS A 131 21.88 2.54 -22.24
C LYS A 131 22.05 3.42 -23.49
N ASP A 132 21.06 4.27 -23.78
CA ASP A 132 21.09 5.16 -24.97
C ASP A 132 21.72 6.52 -24.60
N LYS A 133 21.76 6.89 -23.33
CA LYS A 133 22.34 8.14 -22.83
C LYS A 133 23.87 8.09 -22.73
N TYR A 134 24.45 6.95 -22.41
CA TYR A 134 25.86 6.77 -22.16
C TYR A 134 26.53 5.97 -23.28
N THR A 135 27.87 6.14 -23.48
CA THR A 135 28.62 5.32 -24.44
C THR A 135 28.63 3.85 -24.02
N PRO A 136 28.83 2.90 -24.94
CA PRO A 136 28.92 1.48 -24.63
C PRO A 136 29.92 1.14 -23.52
N GLU A 137 31.06 1.84 -23.50
CA GLU A 137 32.13 1.65 -22.51
C GLU A 137 31.69 2.10 -21.13
N ILE A 138 31.06 3.29 -21.03
CA ILE A 138 30.49 3.81 -19.76
C ILE A 138 29.37 2.88 -19.26
N TYR A 139 28.48 2.46 -20.15
CA TYR A 139 27.38 1.56 -19.75
C TYR A 139 27.90 0.19 -19.29
N ALA A 140 28.96 -0.34 -19.95
CA ALA A 140 29.61 -1.56 -19.49
C ALA A 140 30.27 -1.40 -18.12
N GLU A 141 30.84 -0.22 -17.83
CA GLU A 141 31.42 0.11 -16.52
C GLU A 141 30.34 0.20 -15.44
N MET A 142 29.21 0.84 -15.74
CA MET A 142 28.03 0.88 -14.84
C MET A 142 27.54 -0.54 -14.51
N THR A 143 27.50 -1.43 -15.52
CA THR A 143 27.08 -2.83 -15.35
C THR A 143 28.06 -3.60 -14.45
N ARG A 144 29.37 -3.42 -14.65
CA ARG A 144 30.39 -4.01 -13.77
C ARG A 144 30.25 -3.52 -12.34
N GLY A 145 30.03 -2.20 -12.15
CA GLY A 145 29.81 -1.63 -10.82
C GLY A 145 28.62 -2.25 -10.13
N TYR A 146 27.52 -2.45 -10.83
CA TYR A 146 26.33 -3.13 -10.30
C TYR A 146 26.66 -4.56 -9.85
N ASP A 147 27.31 -5.34 -10.72
CA ASP A 147 27.63 -6.74 -10.42
C ASP A 147 28.60 -6.87 -9.26
N VAL A 148 29.64 -6.00 -9.19
CA VAL A 148 30.60 -5.99 -8.10
C VAL A 148 29.94 -5.66 -6.76
N LEU A 149 29.09 -4.62 -6.72
CA LEU A 149 28.43 -4.19 -5.47
C LEU A 149 27.35 -5.17 -5.03
N PHE A 150 26.38 -5.44 -5.90
CA PHE A 150 25.11 -6.04 -5.51
C PHE A 150 25.05 -7.56 -5.71
N ARG A 151 25.92 -8.12 -6.58
CA ARG A 151 25.97 -9.57 -6.83
C ARG A 151 27.23 -10.27 -6.28
N GLN A 152 28.23 -9.49 -5.83
CA GLN A 152 29.45 -10.06 -5.27
C GLN A 152 29.74 -9.54 -3.86
N LEU A 153 29.98 -8.24 -3.66
CA LEU A 153 30.42 -7.69 -2.38
C LEU A 153 29.37 -7.86 -1.27
N LEU A 154 28.19 -7.24 -1.44
CA LEU A 154 27.16 -7.27 -0.42
C LEU A 154 26.69 -8.69 -0.06
N PRO A 155 26.38 -9.58 -1.04
CA PRO A 155 26.00 -10.95 -0.68
C PRO A 155 27.11 -11.75 -0.02
N SER A 156 28.40 -11.47 -0.30
CA SER A 156 29.51 -12.14 0.40
C SER A 156 29.57 -11.75 1.87
N ILE A 157 29.34 -10.47 2.19
CA ILE A 157 29.34 -9.96 3.57
C ILE A 157 28.11 -10.49 4.33
N VAL A 158 26.92 -10.49 3.69
CA VAL A 158 25.72 -11.07 4.29
C VAL A 158 25.92 -12.55 4.58
N LYS A 159 26.46 -13.30 3.62
CA LYS A 159 26.75 -14.74 3.80
C LYS A 159 27.73 -15.03 4.95
N GLU A 160 28.68 -14.15 5.18
CA GLU A 160 29.64 -14.29 6.28
C GLU A 160 29.04 -13.95 7.63
N LEU A 161 28.25 -12.86 7.70
CA LEU A 161 27.81 -12.26 8.97
C LEU A 161 26.38 -12.60 9.39
N ASP A 162 25.51 -12.97 8.44
CA ASP A 162 24.10 -13.31 8.66
C ASP A 162 23.65 -14.41 7.66
N PRO A 163 24.29 -15.59 7.67
CA PRO A 163 24.20 -16.61 6.62
C PRO A 163 22.80 -17.21 6.43
N ASP A 164 21.97 -17.17 7.46
CA ASP A 164 20.62 -17.74 7.44
C ASP A 164 19.58 -16.75 6.90
N ARG A 165 19.97 -15.48 6.69
CA ARG A 165 19.07 -14.44 6.19
C ARG A 165 19.12 -14.32 4.69
N PHE A 166 17.94 -14.29 4.06
CA PHE A 166 17.84 -14.13 2.62
C PHE A 166 18.38 -12.76 2.17
N TYR A 167 19.13 -12.78 1.07
CA TYR A 167 19.61 -11.59 0.38
C TYR A 167 19.10 -11.55 -1.05
N MET A 168 18.60 -10.40 -1.48
CA MET A 168 18.17 -10.11 -2.84
C MET A 168 19.02 -8.97 -3.40
N HIS A 169 19.52 -9.09 -4.64
CA HIS A 169 20.47 -8.10 -5.17
C HIS A 169 19.85 -6.73 -5.45
N GLY A 170 18.54 -6.66 -5.68
CA GLY A 170 17.80 -5.42 -5.92
C GLY A 170 16.29 -5.67 -5.94
N SER A 171 15.51 -4.63 -5.73
CA SER A 171 14.06 -4.61 -5.84
C SER A 171 13.66 -3.54 -6.88
N PRO A 172 12.89 -3.86 -7.95
CA PRO A 172 12.38 -5.21 -8.27
C PRO A 172 13.50 -6.12 -8.78
N TYR A 173 13.37 -7.42 -8.49
CA TYR A 173 14.41 -8.42 -8.79
C TYR A 173 14.74 -8.52 -10.28
N GLU A 174 13.71 -8.67 -11.13
CA GLU A 174 13.86 -8.81 -12.59
C GLU A 174 13.90 -7.48 -13.34
N ALA A 175 13.85 -6.35 -12.65
CA ALA A 175 13.87 -5.04 -13.28
C ALA A 175 12.94 -4.96 -14.50
N ASN A 176 11.68 -5.19 -14.31
CA ASN A 176 10.68 -5.19 -15.38
C ASN A 176 9.35 -4.64 -14.89
N TRP A 177 9.42 -3.44 -14.40
CA TRP A 177 8.38 -2.66 -13.78
C TRP A 177 7.04 -2.67 -14.54
N GLY A 178 5.98 -3.13 -13.88
CA GLY A 178 4.62 -3.14 -14.42
C GLY A 178 4.43 -3.91 -15.73
N ARG A 179 5.28 -4.89 -16.02
CA ARG A 179 5.22 -5.70 -17.24
C ARG A 179 4.97 -7.17 -16.92
N PRO A 180 4.35 -7.93 -17.84
CA PRO A 180 3.96 -9.33 -17.60
C PRO A 180 5.11 -10.25 -17.15
N GLU A 181 6.32 -9.97 -17.58
CA GLU A 181 7.50 -10.77 -17.24
C GLU A 181 7.86 -10.65 -15.77
N SER A 182 7.75 -9.42 -15.19
CA SER A 182 8.04 -9.18 -13.79
C SER A 182 7.01 -9.80 -12.85
N TRP A 183 5.79 -10.05 -13.32
CA TRP A 183 4.72 -10.60 -12.47
C TRP A 183 4.92 -12.07 -12.11
N LYS A 184 5.88 -12.76 -12.75
CA LYS A 184 6.10 -14.20 -12.62
C LYS A 184 7.23 -14.56 -11.65
N ILE A 185 8.10 -13.63 -11.32
CA ILE A 185 9.35 -13.91 -10.61
C ILE A 185 9.56 -12.90 -9.49
N ALA A 186 9.80 -13.41 -8.28
CA ALA A 186 10.13 -12.63 -7.09
C ALA A 186 9.17 -11.44 -6.84
N ASP A 187 9.69 -10.24 -6.70
CA ASP A 187 8.92 -9.03 -6.42
C ASP A 187 8.75 -8.15 -7.67
N SER A 188 7.78 -7.25 -7.61
CA SER A 188 7.53 -6.28 -8.68
C SER A 188 7.19 -4.91 -8.11
N HIS A 189 7.66 -3.87 -8.81
CA HIS A 189 7.16 -2.52 -8.67
C HIS A 189 6.13 -2.26 -9.77
N ASN A 190 4.97 -1.68 -9.44
CA ASN A 190 3.95 -1.31 -10.43
C ASN A 190 3.55 0.16 -10.28
N TRP A 191 4.14 0.99 -11.11
CA TRP A 191 3.83 2.41 -11.18
C TRP A 191 2.80 2.76 -12.27
N GLY A 192 2.08 1.76 -12.75
CA GLY A 192 1.06 1.92 -13.78
C GLY A 192 0.00 2.93 -13.43
N THR A 193 -0.49 2.94 -12.18
CA THR A 193 -1.53 3.85 -11.70
C THR A 193 -1.05 5.29 -11.47
N TRP A 194 0.27 5.50 -11.37
CA TRP A 194 0.84 6.85 -11.26
C TRP A 194 1.55 7.26 -12.55
N TYR A 195 2.79 6.82 -12.78
CA TYR A 195 3.54 7.21 -13.97
C TYR A 195 2.92 6.70 -15.28
N GLY A 196 2.31 5.53 -15.26
CA GLY A 196 1.59 4.95 -16.40
C GLY A 196 0.20 5.54 -16.64
N GLN A 197 -0.33 6.34 -15.71
CA GLN A 197 -1.65 6.98 -15.77
C GLN A 197 -2.81 6.00 -16.06
N LYS A 198 -2.65 4.73 -15.66
CA LYS A 198 -3.67 3.69 -15.79
C LYS A 198 -4.77 3.85 -14.74
N PRO A 199 -6.00 3.41 -15.01
CA PRO A 199 -7.05 3.32 -14.00
C PRO A 199 -6.69 2.26 -12.93
N PHE A 200 -7.30 2.36 -11.74
CA PHE A 200 -7.02 1.43 -10.63
C PHE A 200 -7.40 0.00 -10.95
N GLU A 201 -8.38 -0.24 -11.82
CA GLU A 201 -8.80 -1.57 -12.29
C GLU A 201 -7.68 -2.33 -13.02
N SER A 202 -6.64 -1.64 -13.48
CA SER A 202 -5.44 -2.33 -14.01
C SER A 202 -4.76 -3.23 -12.98
N LEU A 203 -4.91 -2.91 -11.69
CA LEU A 203 -4.36 -3.70 -10.59
C LEU A 203 -5.06 -5.07 -10.42
N ASP A 204 -6.26 -5.27 -10.98
CA ASP A 204 -6.95 -6.58 -10.93
C ASP A 204 -6.28 -7.62 -11.84
N THR A 205 -5.62 -7.19 -12.89
CA THR A 205 -5.00 -8.07 -13.89
C THR A 205 -3.47 -8.07 -13.85
N GLU A 206 -2.87 -7.04 -13.27
CA GLU A 206 -1.44 -6.87 -13.15
C GLU A 206 -0.92 -7.42 -11.81
N ILE A 207 -1.13 -8.73 -11.59
CA ILE A 207 -0.85 -9.40 -10.32
C ILE A 207 0.55 -10.04 -10.33
N PRO A 208 1.49 -9.57 -9.49
CA PRO A 208 2.82 -10.17 -9.34
C PRO A 208 2.83 -11.31 -8.31
N ARG A 209 4.00 -11.97 -8.17
CA ARG A 209 4.23 -12.91 -7.06
C ARG A 209 4.30 -12.21 -5.71
N PHE A 210 4.80 -10.95 -5.70
CA PHE A 210 4.87 -10.07 -4.54
C PHE A 210 4.91 -8.61 -5.04
N MET A 211 3.96 -7.79 -4.59
CA MET A 211 3.92 -6.38 -4.94
C MET A 211 4.70 -5.58 -3.89
N SER A 212 5.96 -5.25 -4.18
CA SER A 212 6.85 -4.53 -3.27
C SER A 212 6.75 -3.01 -3.36
N GLU A 213 6.29 -2.46 -4.51
CA GLU A 213 5.95 -1.05 -4.66
C GLU A 213 4.79 -0.82 -5.63
N TYR A 214 3.86 0.03 -5.26
CA TYR A 214 2.84 0.66 -6.10
C TYR A 214 2.23 1.82 -5.31
N GLY A 215 1.74 2.86 -6.00
CA GLY A 215 1.25 4.01 -5.26
C GLY A 215 0.45 5.00 -6.09
N PHE A 216 -0.28 5.86 -5.38
CA PHE A 216 -1.00 7.01 -5.91
C PHE A 216 -0.91 8.16 -4.92
N GLN A 217 -0.76 9.41 -5.40
CA GLN A 217 -0.61 10.57 -4.52
C GLN A 217 -1.95 11.17 -4.08
N ALA A 218 -1.91 11.81 -2.90
CA ALA A 218 -2.91 12.78 -2.46
C ALA A 218 -2.25 13.91 -1.68
N PHE A 219 -2.91 15.05 -1.64
CA PHE A 219 -2.57 16.09 -0.68
C PHE A 219 -2.68 15.55 0.75
N PRO A 220 -1.94 16.10 1.72
CA PRO A 220 -2.27 15.89 3.12
C PRO A 220 -3.58 16.59 3.47
N GLU A 221 -4.13 16.35 4.67
CA GLU A 221 -5.34 17.03 5.12
C GLU A 221 -5.14 18.57 5.18
N MET A 222 -6.24 19.32 5.07
CA MET A 222 -6.20 20.79 5.12
C MET A 222 -5.51 21.35 6.37
N LYS A 223 -5.59 20.64 7.52
CA LYS A 223 -4.86 21.08 8.73
C LYS A 223 -3.34 21.08 8.54
N THR A 224 -2.80 20.15 7.76
CA THR A 224 -1.38 20.08 7.41
C THR A 224 -1.04 21.10 6.33
N ILE A 225 -1.88 21.28 5.31
CA ILE A 225 -1.69 22.30 4.27
C ILE A 225 -1.59 23.70 4.89
N ARG A 226 -2.40 24.03 5.90
CA ARG A 226 -2.38 25.31 6.61
C ARG A 226 -1.07 25.58 7.35
N THR A 227 -0.19 24.62 7.52
CA THR A 227 1.14 24.84 8.13
C THR A 227 2.15 25.43 7.16
N PHE A 228 1.90 25.35 5.84
CA PHE A 228 2.84 25.83 4.82
C PHE A 228 2.20 26.70 3.72
N ALA A 229 0.86 26.84 3.69
CA ALA A 229 0.14 27.58 2.68
C ALA A 229 -0.95 28.47 3.28
N GLU A 230 -1.20 29.63 2.65
CA GLU A 230 -2.26 30.57 2.99
C GLU A 230 -3.44 30.43 2.01
N PRO A 231 -4.65 30.97 2.30
CA PRO A 231 -5.80 30.88 1.39
C PRO A 231 -5.55 31.36 -0.04
N LYS A 232 -4.65 32.29 -0.25
CA LYS A 232 -4.25 32.76 -1.60
C LYS A 232 -3.53 31.68 -2.43
N ASP A 233 -2.95 30.68 -1.75
CA ASP A 233 -2.18 29.58 -2.36
C ASP A 233 -3.05 28.34 -2.61
N TYR A 234 -4.35 28.37 -2.24
CA TYR A 234 -5.25 27.23 -2.35
C TYR A 234 -5.70 27.01 -3.80
N ALA A 235 -4.76 26.58 -4.61
CA ALA A 235 -4.97 26.14 -5.99
C ALA A 235 -4.02 24.99 -6.30
N LEU A 236 -4.49 24.05 -7.14
CA LEU A 236 -3.80 22.81 -7.47
C LEU A 236 -2.35 23.05 -7.95
N GLU A 237 -2.16 24.08 -8.76
CA GLU A 237 -0.90 24.44 -9.43
C GLU A 237 -0.33 25.79 -8.92
N SER A 238 -0.64 26.19 -7.68
CA SER A 238 0.03 27.37 -7.11
C SER A 238 1.52 27.09 -6.89
N ASP A 239 2.34 28.14 -6.85
CA ASP A 239 3.77 28.02 -6.63
C ASP A 239 4.09 27.27 -5.32
N VAL A 240 3.31 27.51 -4.26
CA VAL A 240 3.47 26.82 -2.97
C VAL A 240 3.15 25.34 -3.11
N MET A 241 2.03 24.96 -3.76
CA MET A 241 1.68 23.57 -3.93
C MET A 241 2.67 22.82 -4.84
N ASN A 242 3.16 23.49 -5.89
CA ASN A 242 4.19 22.92 -6.77
C ASN A 242 5.55 22.77 -6.03
N ALA A 243 5.91 23.70 -5.15
CA ALA A 243 7.10 23.56 -4.31
C ALA A 243 7.02 22.37 -3.36
N HIS A 244 5.80 22.01 -2.91
CA HIS A 244 5.53 20.85 -2.06
C HIS A 244 5.18 19.57 -2.86
N GLN A 245 5.32 19.56 -4.19
CA GLN A 245 5.16 18.39 -5.04
C GLN A 245 6.53 17.89 -5.52
N LYS A 246 6.81 16.60 -5.29
CA LYS A 246 8.11 16.00 -5.65
C LYS A 246 8.04 14.97 -6.80
N SER A 247 6.85 14.77 -7.37
CA SER A 247 6.72 13.98 -8.59
C SER A 247 6.83 14.85 -9.83
N THR A 248 7.52 14.34 -10.86
CA THR A 248 7.66 15.02 -12.16
C THR A 248 6.35 15.19 -12.93
N ILE A 249 5.33 14.37 -12.61
CA ILE A 249 3.99 14.48 -13.24
C ILE A 249 3.19 15.64 -12.66
N GLY A 250 3.40 15.95 -11.37
CA GLY A 250 2.72 17.03 -10.67
C GLY A 250 1.29 16.72 -10.19
N ASN A 251 0.65 17.77 -9.64
CA ASN A 251 -0.67 17.67 -9.00
C ASN A 251 -1.80 17.40 -9.99
N PHE A 252 -1.61 17.77 -11.26
CA PHE A 252 -2.62 17.60 -12.31
C PHE A 252 -3.09 16.15 -12.46
N LEU A 253 -2.21 15.16 -12.25
CA LEU A 253 -2.58 13.76 -12.37
C LEU A 253 -3.62 13.33 -11.34
N ILE A 254 -3.59 13.91 -10.13
CA ILE A 254 -4.60 13.64 -9.08
C ILE A 254 -5.99 14.03 -9.62
N GLN A 255 -6.11 15.24 -10.18
CA GLN A 255 -7.38 15.72 -10.75
C GLN A 255 -7.82 14.92 -11.99
N LYS A 256 -6.87 14.58 -12.87
CA LYS A 256 -7.13 13.77 -14.08
C LYS A 256 -7.69 12.39 -13.72
N THR A 257 -7.06 11.70 -12.77
CA THR A 257 -7.53 10.39 -12.30
C THR A 257 -8.83 10.51 -11.53
N MET A 258 -9.00 11.57 -10.72
CA MET A 258 -10.26 11.85 -10.02
C MET A 258 -11.46 11.88 -10.97
N ALA A 259 -11.32 12.48 -12.15
CA ALA A 259 -12.39 12.57 -13.14
C ALA A 259 -12.87 11.21 -13.68
N LEU A 260 -12.08 10.14 -13.51
CA LEU A 260 -12.51 8.77 -13.86
C LEU A 260 -13.56 8.24 -12.88
N TYR A 261 -13.50 8.63 -11.61
CA TYR A 261 -14.27 8.04 -10.51
C TYR A 261 -15.23 9.00 -9.82
N TYR A 262 -14.92 10.29 -9.78
CA TYR A 262 -15.64 11.31 -9.04
C TYR A 262 -16.01 12.52 -9.91
N LYS A 263 -17.01 13.26 -9.50
CA LYS A 263 -17.22 14.63 -9.98
C LYS A 263 -16.12 15.50 -9.36
N VAL A 264 -15.33 16.16 -10.22
CA VAL A 264 -14.20 16.98 -9.77
C VAL A 264 -14.71 18.25 -9.08
N PRO A 265 -14.39 18.47 -7.80
CA PRO A 265 -14.79 19.67 -7.07
C PRO A 265 -14.12 20.93 -7.63
N GLN A 266 -14.81 22.08 -7.49
CA GLN A 266 -14.29 23.38 -7.90
C GLN A 266 -13.51 24.09 -6.78
N LYS A 267 -13.86 23.81 -5.51
CA LYS A 267 -13.17 24.37 -4.35
C LYS A 267 -11.96 23.50 -4.01
N PHE A 268 -10.85 24.15 -3.70
CA PHE A 268 -9.60 23.46 -3.39
C PHE A 268 -9.72 22.50 -2.19
N GLU A 269 -10.39 22.94 -1.11
CA GLU A 269 -10.57 22.11 0.07
C GLU A 269 -11.39 20.85 -0.21
N ASP A 270 -12.45 20.97 -1.04
CA ASP A 270 -13.25 19.83 -1.46
C ASP A 270 -12.45 18.89 -2.40
N LEU A 271 -11.59 19.47 -3.27
CA LEU A 271 -10.69 18.71 -4.13
C LEU A 271 -9.65 17.93 -3.30
N VAL A 272 -9.09 18.54 -2.27
CA VAL A 272 -8.20 17.86 -1.32
C VAL A 272 -8.91 16.70 -0.64
N TYR A 273 -10.13 16.89 -0.14
CA TYR A 273 -10.92 15.86 0.49
C TYR A 273 -11.21 14.68 -0.46
N VAL A 274 -11.73 14.98 -1.66
CA VAL A 274 -12.02 13.93 -2.65
C VAL A 274 -10.73 13.24 -3.13
N GLY A 275 -9.61 13.96 -3.24
CA GLY A 275 -8.30 13.40 -3.56
C GLY A 275 -7.80 12.40 -2.51
N LEU A 276 -8.03 12.68 -1.22
CA LEU A 276 -7.72 11.75 -0.13
C LEU A 276 -8.56 10.47 -0.22
N VAL A 277 -9.87 10.62 -0.51
CA VAL A 277 -10.77 9.46 -0.68
C VAL A 277 -10.38 8.65 -1.91
N LEU A 278 -10.06 9.32 -3.04
CA LEU A 278 -9.60 8.68 -4.28
C LEU A 278 -8.34 7.83 -4.04
N GLN A 279 -7.32 8.41 -3.39
CA GLN A 279 -6.11 7.67 -3.03
C GLN A 279 -6.45 6.45 -2.16
N GLY A 280 -7.25 6.67 -1.12
CA GLY A 280 -7.61 5.60 -0.17
C GLY A 280 -8.34 4.45 -0.86
N GLN A 281 -9.33 4.73 -1.69
CA GLN A 281 -10.11 3.70 -2.39
C GLN A 281 -9.29 3.01 -3.48
N GLY A 282 -8.51 3.76 -4.26
CA GLY A 282 -7.67 3.18 -5.31
C GLY A 282 -6.58 2.26 -4.76
N MET A 283 -5.92 2.66 -3.66
CA MET A 283 -4.91 1.82 -3.01
C MET A 283 -5.52 0.60 -2.32
N ARG A 284 -6.70 0.75 -1.70
CA ARG A 284 -7.46 -0.37 -1.15
C ARG A 284 -7.79 -1.40 -2.23
N HIS A 285 -8.26 -0.95 -3.40
CA HIS A 285 -8.56 -1.82 -4.54
C HIS A 285 -7.36 -2.70 -4.91
N GLY A 286 -6.15 -2.12 -5.01
CA GLY A 286 -4.92 -2.89 -5.24
C GLY A 286 -4.59 -3.88 -4.12
N MET A 287 -4.74 -3.49 -2.85
CA MET A 287 -4.51 -4.38 -1.70
C MET A 287 -5.45 -5.58 -1.72
N GLU A 288 -6.72 -5.36 -2.04
CA GLU A 288 -7.75 -6.40 -2.17
C GLU A 288 -7.45 -7.32 -3.35
N ALA A 289 -7.06 -6.76 -4.51
CA ALA A 289 -6.67 -7.53 -5.69
C ALA A 289 -5.48 -8.48 -5.39
N HIS A 290 -4.44 -7.97 -4.72
CA HIS A 290 -3.28 -8.79 -4.32
C HIS A 290 -3.69 -9.91 -3.36
N ARG A 291 -4.53 -9.62 -2.36
CA ARG A 291 -5.00 -10.61 -1.39
C ARG A 291 -5.93 -11.66 -2.01
N ARG A 292 -6.82 -11.27 -2.94
CA ARG A 292 -7.68 -12.22 -3.67
C ARG A 292 -6.87 -13.27 -4.40
N ASN A 293 -5.71 -12.89 -4.92
CA ASN A 293 -4.85 -13.75 -5.73
C ASN A 293 -3.88 -14.64 -4.92
N ARG A 294 -4.10 -14.81 -3.63
CA ARG A 294 -3.37 -15.82 -2.83
C ARG A 294 -3.72 -17.23 -3.32
N PRO A 295 -2.77 -18.17 -3.33
CA PRO A 295 -1.36 -18.08 -2.92
C PRO A 295 -0.41 -17.63 -4.04
N TYR A 296 -0.89 -17.18 -5.19
CA TYR A 296 -0.03 -16.71 -6.27
C TYR A 296 0.71 -15.43 -5.87
N CYS A 297 0.00 -14.41 -5.41
CA CYS A 297 0.55 -13.20 -4.84
C CYS A 297 0.60 -13.31 -3.31
N MET A 298 1.77 -13.10 -2.71
CA MET A 298 1.97 -13.28 -1.27
C MET A 298 2.45 -12.04 -0.55
N GLY A 299 2.30 -10.86 -1.14
CA GLY A 299 2.62 -9.60 -0.47
C GLY A 299 2.13 -8.37 -1.20
N SER A 300 1.84 -7.33 -0.43
CA SER A 300 1.40 -6.02 -0.90
C SER A 300 1.99 -4.94 0.00
N LEU A 301 3.02 -4.23 -0.50
CA LEU A 301 3.68 -3.12 0.17
C LEU A 301 3.43 -1.84 -0.63
N ALA A 302 2.57 -0.98 -0.10
CA ALA A 302 2.26 0.29 -0.76
C ALA A 302 3.43 1.29 -0.67
N TRP A 303 3.63 2.07 -1.69
CA TRP A 303 4.46 3.26 -1.64
C TRP A 303 3.55 4.46 -1.39
N GLN A 304 3.63 5.15 -0.22
CA GLN A 304 4.53 4.95 0.89
C GLN A 304 3.80 5.12 2.23
N LEU A 305 4.48 4.79 3.35
CA LEU A 305 3.90 4.88 4.69
C LEU A 305 3.81 6.34 5.19
N ASN A 306 4.93 7.07 5.17
CA ASN A 306 5.15 8.32 5.88
C ASN A 306 5.81 9.40 5.00
N ASP A 307 5.95 10.60 5.55
CA ASP A 307 6.62 11.75 4.94
C ASP A 307 7.77 12.27 5.80
N SER A 308 8.81 12.83 5.14
CA SER A 308 9.96 13.49 5.81
C SER A 308 9.74 14.96 6.08
N TRP A 309 8.70 15.57 5.51
CA TRP A 309 8.29 16.97 5.66
C TRP A 309 6.86 17.15 5.14
N PRO A 310 6.15 18.26 5.44
CA PRO A 310 4.80 18.48 4.93
C PRO A 310 4.79 18.57 3.40
N VAL A 311 4.16 17.64 2.72
CA VAL A 311 4.30 17.46 1.26
C VAL A 311 3.07 16.81 0.63
N VAL A 312 2.86 17.01 -0.67
CA VAL A 312 1.96 16.20 -1.51
C VAL A 312 2.69 14.93 -1.90
N SER A 313 2.19 13.78 -1.52
CA SER A 313 2.89 12.51 -1.69
C SER A 313 1.99 11.29 -1.76
N TRP A 314 2.61 10.14 -1.93
CA TRP A 314 1.97 8.82 -1.89
C TRP A 314 1.72 8.31 -0.47
N SER A 315 2.11 9.05 0.57
CA SER A 315 2.03 8.60 1.95
C SER A 315 0.60 8.31 2.41
N SER A 316 0.48 7.33 3.31
CA SER A 316 -0.76 7.02 4.03
C SER A 316 -0.86 7.74 5.37
N ILE A 317 0.28 8.15 5.94
CA ILE A 317 0.41 8.95 7.16
C ILE A 317 1.21 10.19 6.80
N ASP A 318 0.69 11.38 7.09
CA ASP A 318 1.39 12.63 6.80
C ASP A 318 2.56 12.90 7.77
N TYR A 319 3.34 13.92 7.47
CA TYR A 319 4.52 14.30 8.27
C TYR A 319 4.24 14.48 9.77
N TYR A 320 3.05 14.99 10.13
CA TYR A 320 2.66 15.19 11.53
C TYR A 320 2.06 13.94 12.19
N GLY A 321 2.05 12.81 11.47
CA GLY A 321 1.49 11.54 11.95
C GLY A 321 -0.03 11.48 11.89
N ASN A 322 -0.67 12.28 11.03
CA ASN A 322 -2.10 12.17 10.80
C ASN A 322 -2.37 11.09 9.76
N TRP A 323 -3.32 10.21 10.04
CA TRP A 323 -3.79 9.23 9.08
C TRP A 323 -4.53 9.92 7.94
N LYS A 324 -4.05 9.75 6.72
CA LYS A 324 -4.81 10.08 5.51
C LYS A 324 -5.89 9.02 5.29
N ALA A 325 -6.85 9.28 4.40
CA ALA A 325 -7.91 8.31 4.09
C ALA A 325 -7.37 6.93 3.71
N MET A 326 -6.21 6.88 3.05
CA MET A 326 -5.54 5.64 2.67
C MET A 326 -5.21 4.76 3.87
N GLN A 327 -4.76 5.32 5.01
CA GLN A 327 -4.41 4.50 6.18
C GLN A 327 -5.63 3.80 6.78
N TYR A 328 -6.79 4.46 6.80
CA TYR A 328 -8.05 3.84 7.23
C TYR A 328 -8.51 2.75 6.26
N GLN A 329 -8.37 2.97 4.95
CA GLN A 329 -8.70 1.97 3.94
C GLN A 329 -7.73 0.78 3.98
N THR A 330 -6.45 1.01 4.24
CA THR A 330 -5.46 -0.04 4.47
C THR A 330 -5.85 -0.93 5.65
N LYS A 331 -6.28 -0.32 6.77
CA LYS A 331 -6.77 -1.08 7.94
C LYS A 331 -7.90 -2.03 7.56
N ARG A 332 -8.83 -1.60 6.71
CA ARG A 332 -9.95 -2.42 6.24
C ARG A 332 -9.47 -3.51 5.27
N ALA A 333 -8.70 -3.15 4.25
CA ALA A 333 -8.16 -4.08 3.27
C ALA A 333 -7.31 -5.19 3.89
N PHE A 334 -6.62 -4.90 4.99
CA PHE A 334 -5.75 -5.82 5.71
C PHE A 334 -6.39 -6.46 6.96
N ALA A 335 -7.71 -6.34 7.12
CA ALA A 335 -8.43 -7.01 8.19
C ALA A 335 -8.15 -8.53 8.20
N PRO A 336 -8.11 -9.19 9.37
CA PRO A 336 -7.83 -10.63 9.47
C PRO A 336 -8.76 -11.50 8.64
N VAL A 337 -10.04 -11.14 8.57
CA VAL A 337 -11.03 -11.72 7.65
C VAL A 337 -11.62 -10.58 6.83
N LEU A 338 -11.71 -10.77 5.53
CA LEU A 338 -12.25 -9.78 4.61
C LEU A 338 -13.17 -10.46 3.59
N VAL A 339 -14.37 -9.91 3.40
CA VAL A 339 -15.20 -10.17 2.23
C VAL A 339 -14.95 -9.08 1.20
N ASP A 340 -14.77 -9.46 -0.04
CA ASP A 340 -14.61 -8.57 -1.17
C ASP A 340 -15.43 -9.05 -2.36
N ALA A 341 -15.93 -8.13 -3.16
CA ALA A 341 -16.69 -8.44 -4.36
C ALA A 341 -16.10 -7.73 -5.57
N ILE A 342 -15.93 -8.47 -6.65
CA ILE A 342 -15.40 -7.95 -7.90
C ILE A 342 -16.22 -8.49 -9.09
N LYS A 343 -16.39 -7.63 -10.09
CA LYS A 343 -16.97 -8.04 -11.37
C LYS A 343 -15.89 -8.69 -12.24
N GLU A 344 -16.04 -10.00 -12.51
CA GLU A 344 -15.20 -10.79 -13.40
C GLU A 344 -16.02 -11.25 -14.61
N GLY A 345 -15.76 -10.64 -15.76
CA GLY A 345 -16.61 -10.85 -16.94
C GLY A 345 -18.06 -10.43 -16.69
N ASP A 346 -19.00 -11.36 -16.81
CA ASP A 346 -20.43 -11.13 -16.57
C ASP A 346 -20.86 -11.48 -15.13
N ASP A 347 -19.97 -12.00 -14.31
CA ASP A 347 -20.27 -12.45 -12.95
C ASP A 347 -19.80 -11.43 -11.91
N LEU A 348 -20.56 -11.28 -10.82
CA LEU A 348 -20.12 -10.69 -9.56
C LEU A 348 -19.60 -11.83 -8.66
N CYS A 349 -18.31 -11.80 -8.41
CA CYS A 349 -17.60 -12.81 -7.63
C CYS A 349 -17.36 -12.31 -6.19
N TYR A 350 -17.72 -13.13 -5.22
CA TYR A 350 -17.56 -12.84 -3.79
C TYR A 350 -16.42 -13.69 -3.22
N TYR A 351 -15.36 -13.04 -2.80
CA TYR A 351 -14.19 -13.67 -2.20
C TYR A 351 -14.21 -13.53 -0.69
N LEU A 352 -13.86 -14.58 0.03
CA LEU A 352 -13.54 -14.53 1.45
C LEU A 352 -12.04 -14.78 1.62
N MET A 353 -11.38 -13.88 2.31
CA MET A 353 -9.95 -13.93 2.60
C MET A 353 -9.74 -14.05 4.10
N SER A 354 -8.89 -14.98 4.55
CA SER A 354 -8.60 -15.20 5.96
C SER A 354 -7.09 -15.30 6.20
N ASP A 355 -6.60 -14.56 7.19
CA ASP A 355 -5.24 -14.71 7.73
C ASP A 355 -5.25 -15.54 9.02
N LYS A 356 -6.42 -16.01 9.49
CA LYS A 356 -6.52 -16.89 10.65
C LYS A 356 -5.80 -18.21 10.37
N LEU A 357 -5.26 -18.83 11.41
CA LEU A 357 -4.53 -20.10 11.32
C LEU A 357 -5.43 -21.33 11.54
N THR A 358 -6.71 -21.11 11.74
CA THR A 358 -7.75 -22.14 11.92
C THR A 358 -8.87 -21.93 10.92
N ASP A 359 -9.47 -23.04 10.48
CA ASP A 359 -10.68 -23.02 9.68
C ASP A 359 -11.86 -22.47 10.50
N GLU A 360 -12.78 -21.77 9.85
CA GLU A 360 -14.02 -21.29 10.46
C GLU A 360 -15.24 -21.64 9.63
N ASP A 361 -16.33 -22.03 10.29
CA ASP A 361 -17.64 -22.09 9.64
C ASP A 361 -18.26 -20.70 9.66
N VAL A 362 -18.66 -20.24 8.50
CA VAL A 362 -19.14 -18.86 8.32
C VAL A 362 -20.46 -18.82 7.56
N THR A 363 -21.22 -17.77 7.78
CA THR A 363 -22.38 -17.38 6.98
C THR A 363 -22.09 -16.04 6.31
N LEU A 364 -22.06 -16.02 4.96
CA LEU A 364 -22.06 -14.81 4.15
C LEU A 364 -23.51 -14.37 3.93
N THR A 365 -23.86 -13.17 4.41
CA THR A 365 -25.15 -12.51 4.12
C THR A 365 -24.93 -11.44 3.05
N LEU A 366 -25.73 -11.51 1.97
CA LEU A 366 -25.75 -10.57 0.87
C LEU A 366 -27.09 -9.85 0.84
N GLU A 367 -27.06 -8.51 0.92
CA GLU A 367 -28.27 -7.67 0.91
C GLU A 367 -28.14 -6.64 -0.22
N LEU A 368 -28.93 -6.84 -1.30
CA LEU A 368 -29.09 -5.81 -2.33
C LEU A 368 -29.98 -4.69 -1.78
N MET A 369 -29.44 -3.49 -1.73
CA MET A 369 -30.09 -2.32 -1.16
C MET A 369 -30.01 -1.13 -2.09
N ASP A 370 -30.90 -0.17 -1.92
CA ASP A 370 -30.71 1.18 -2.48
C ASP A 370 -30.15 2.16 -1.43
N PHE A 371 -29.81 3.37 -1.87
CA PHE A 371 -29.29 4.43 -0.98
C PHE A 371 -30.34 4.99 0.01
N SER A 372 -31.58 4.52 -0.02
CA SER A 372 -32.59 4.81 1.02
C SER A 372 -32.57 3.79 2.16
N GLY A 373 -31.81 2.72 2.02
CA GLY A 373 -31.78 1.60 2.95
C GLY A 373 -32.85 0.53 2.69
N LYS A 374 -33.58 0.61 1.58
CA LYS A 374 -34.56 -0.40 1.20
C LYS A 374 -33.84 -1.64 0.67
N VAL A 375 -34.12 -2.79 1.28
CA VAL A 375 -33.61 -4.11 0.87
C VAL A 375 -34.52 -4.68 -0.20
N TYR A 376 -33.96 -5.02 -1.36
CA TYR A 376 -34.66 -5.64 -2.49
C TYR A 376 -34.48 -7.16 -2.54
N ASN A 377 -33.32 -7.62 -2.08
CA ASN A 377 -33.01 -9.04 -1.99
C ASN A 377 -32.07 -9.30 -0.81
N LYS A 378 -32.28 -10.43 -0.15
CA LYS A 378 -31.43 -10.91 0.93
C LYS A 378 -31.23 -12.40 0.80
N ARG A 379 -29.98 -12.85 0.81
CA ARG A 379 -29.64 -14.26 0.84
C ARG A 379 -28.51 -14.55 1.81
N LYS A 380 -28.49 -15.78 2.31
CA LYS A 380 -27.45 -16.29 3.20
C LYS A 380 -26.80 -17.51 2.53
N ILE A 381 -25.49 -17.60 2.66
CA ILE A 381 -24.69 -18.69 2.12
C ILE A 381 -23.81 -19.19 3.26
N ASP A 382 -24.07 -20.41 3.70
CA ASP A 382 -23.25 -21.06 4.73
C ASP A 382 -22.11 -21.83 4.06
N GLY A 383 -20.96 -21.85 4.70
CA GLY A 383 -19.81 -22.57 4.20
C GLY A 383 -18.63 -22.54 5.18
N LYS A 384 -17.54 -23.17 4.75
CA LYS A 384 -16.29 -23.23 5.50
C LYS A 384 -15.27 -22.27 4.90
N LEU A 385 -14.70 -21.42 5.73
CA LEU A 385 -13.57 -20.55 5.40
C LEU A 385 -12.28 -21.22 5.90
N PRO A 386 -11.46 -21.78 5.01
CA PRO A 386 -10.20 -22.42 5.43
C PRO A 386 -9.21 -21.42 6.02
N ALA A 387 -8.30 -21.92 6.83
CA ALA A 387 -7.20 -21.16 7.38
C ALA A 387 -6.31 -20.56 6.28
N ASN A 388 -5.80 -19.37 6.49
CA ASN A 388 -4.75 -18.72 5.68
C ASN A 388 -5.01 -18.78 4.17
N THR A 389 -6.21 -18.38 3.73
CA THR A 389 -6.69 -18.58 2.36
C THR A 389 -7.29 -17.34 1.72
N SER A 390 -7.44 -17.39 0.40
CA SER A 390 -8.40 -16.62 -0.38
C SER A 390 -9.28 -17.60 -1.14
N LEU A 391 -10.59 -17.48 -1.01
CA LEU A 391 -11.55 -18.41 -1.57
C LEU A 391 -12.65 -17.67 -2.33
N LEU A 392 -12.89 -18.05 -3.59
CA LEU A 392 -14.12 -17.69 -4.27
C LEU A 392 -15.28 -18.42 -3.58
N PHE A 393 -16.01 -17.72 -2.74
CA PHE A 393 -17.02 -18.28 -1.87
C PHE A 393 -18.39 -18.39 -2.55
N ALA A 394 -18.71 -17.40 -3.39
CA ALA A 394 -19.94 -17.37 -4.17
C ALA A 394 -19.76 -16.53 -5.44
N LYS A 395 -20.58 -16.79 -6.44
CA LYS A 395 -20.70 -15.95 -7.62
C LYS A 395 -22.13 -15.97 -8.17
N GLU A 396 -22.53 -14.92 -8.84
CA GLU A 396 -23.79 -14.81 -9.56
C GLU A 396 -23.59 -13.85 -10.75
N ASN A 397 -24.36 -14.03 -11.80
CA ASN A 397 -24.36 -13.08 -12.91
C ASN A 397 -24.71 -11.67 -12.39
N TRP A 398 -23.92 -10.67 -12.79
CA TRP A 398 -23.98 -9.29 -12.29
C TRP A 398 -25.36 -8.63 -12.51
N GLU A 399 -25.97 -8.83 -13.68
CA GLU A 399 -27.31 -8.32 -13.98
C GLU A 399 -28.39 -9.00 -13.13
N LYS A 400 -28.22 -10.32 -12.85
CA LYS A 400 -29.14 -11.04 -11.96
C LYS A 400 -29.03 -10.60 -10.52
N GLU A 401 -27.81 -10.17 -10.06
CA GLU A 401 -27.66 -9.61 -8.71
C GLU A 401 -28.44 -8.32 -8.53
N LEU A 402 -28.50 -7.48 -9.56
CA LEU A 402 -29.27 -6.22 -9.51
C LEU A 402 -30.78 -6.42 -9.42
N LYS A 403 -31.34 -7.60 -9.73
CA LYS A 403 -32.79 -7.85 -9.66
C LYS A 403 -33.62 -6.80 -10.38
N GLY A 404 -33.11 -6.27 -11.50
CA GLY A 404 -33.75 -5.20 -12.26
C GLY A 404 -33.63 -3.80 -11.66
N GLN A 405 -32.84 -3.61 -10.59
CA GLN A 405 -32.54 -2.29 -10.04
C GLN A 405 -31.46 -1.58 -10.86
N LEU A 406 -31.39 -0.25 -10.78
CA LEU A 406 -30.35 0.53 -11.44
C LEU A 406 -29.03 0.44 -10.69
N ALA A 407 -27.93 0.19 -11.39
CA ALA A 407 -26.59 0.19 -10.82
C ALA A 407 -26.27 1.51 -10.09
N SER A 408 -26.72 2.65 -10.63
CA SER A 408 -26.48 3.99 -10.08
C SER A 408 -27.19 4.27 -8.74
N THR A 409 -28.14 3.43 -8.35
CA THR A 409 -28.90 3.60 -7.10
C THR A 409 -28.73 2.44 -6.13
N SER A 410 -27.92 1.43 -6.48
CA SER A 410 -27.84 0.17 -5.77
C SER A 410 -26.46 -0.09 -5.18
N LEU A 411 -26.45 -0.83 -4.09
CA LEU A 411 -25.27 -1.38 -3.44
C LEU A 411 -25.55 -2.82 -2.97
N MET A 412 -24.49 -3.61 -2.84
CA MET A 412 -24.52 -4.91 -2.17
C MET A 412 -23.84 -4.79 -0.81
N HIS A 413 -24.59 -4.93 0.27
CA HIS A 413 -24.05 -5.01 1.61
C HIS A 413 -23.71 -6.47 1.92
N MET A 414 -22.48 -6.71 2.35
CA MET A 414 -21.91 -8.02 2.57
C MET A 414 -21.46 -8.16 4.01
N THR A 415 -22.03 -9.13 4.73
CA THR A 415 -21.64 -9.40 6.12
C THR A 415 -21.24 -10.85 6.28
N VAL A 416 -20.08 -11.10 6.86
CA VAL A 416 -19.60 -12.44 7.22
C VAL A 416 -19.67 -12.60 8.72
N LYS A 417 -20.35 -13.65 9.18
CA LYS A 417 -20.44 -14.02 10.59
C LYS A 417 -19.94 -15.43 10.84
N ASN A 418 -19.32 -15.67 11.99
CA ASN A 418 -19.02 -17.02 12.47
C ASN A 418 -20.25 -17.71 13.09
N LYS A 419 -20.12 -18.93 13.56
CA LYS A 419 -21.20 -19.70 14.22
C LYS A 419 -21.73 -19.05 15.49
N GLU A 420 -20.88 -18.32 16.19
CA GLU A 420 -21.22 -17.59 17.40
C GLU A 420 -21.99 -16.29 17.12
N GLY A 421 -22.14 -15.92 15.83
CA GLY A 421 -22.82 -14.71 15.38
C GLY A 421 -21.95 -13.46 15.42
N GLU A 422 -20.64 -13.59 15.68
CA GLU A 422 -19.68 -12.51 15.63
C GLU A 422 -19.49 -12.05 14.18
N VAL A 423 -19.48 -10.73 13.96
CA VAL A 423 -19.19 -10.15 12.63
C VAL A 423 -17.69 -10.18 12.39
N LEU A 424 -17.25 -10.98 11.41
CA LEU A 424 -15.86 -11.09 11.01
C LEU A 424 -15.48 -10.08 9.94
N SER A 425 -16.44 -9.72 9.05
CA SER A 425 -16.25 -8.72 8.00
C SER A 425 -17.58 -8.09 7.63
N ASP A 426 -17.57 -6.79 7.32
CA ASP A 426 -18.75 -6.01 6.94
C ASP A 426 -18.33 -4.99 5.88
N GLU A 427 -18.75 -5.21 4.62
CA GLU A 427 -18.29 -4.44 3.48
C GLU A 427 -19.42 -4.13 2.49
N ILE A 428 -19.16 -3.13 1.63
CA ILE A 428 -20.13 -2.68 0.64
C ILE A 428 -19.48 -2.72 -0.74
N TYR A 429 -20.18 -3.35 -1.71
CA TYR A 429 -19.88 -3.23 -3.12
C TYR A 429 -20.86 -2.26 -3.79
N TYR A 430 -20.33 -1.28 -4.51
CA TYR A 430 -21.11 -0.33 -5.30
C TYR A 430 -21.14 -0.75 -6.76
N PHE A 431 -22.33 -0.81 -7.36
CA PHE A 431 -22.52 -1.20 -8.76
C PHE A 431 -22.13 -0.11 -9.77
N ALA A 432 -21.87 1.12 -9.31
CA ALA A 432 -21.45 2.24 -10.13
C ALA A 432 -20.37 3.06 -9.47
N HIS A 433 -19.53 3.73 -10.27
CA HIS A 433 -18.56 4.68 -9.74
C HIS A 433 -19.23 5.85 -9.01
N PRO A 434 -18.56 6.44 -8.01
CA PRO A 434 -19.15 7.54 -7.22
C PRO A 434 -19.71 8.70 -8.04
N LYS A 435 -19.10 9.03 -9.20
CA LYS A 435 -19.59 10.10 -10.10
C LYS A 435 -20.98 9.81 -10.70
N ASP A 436 -21.32 8.53 -10.86
CA ASP A 436 -22.53 8.04 -11.51
C ASP A 436 -23.61 7.64 -10.49
N GLN A 437 -23.27 7.62 -9.20
CA GLN A 437 -24.20 7.30 -8.12
C GLN A 437 -25.22 8.43 -7.92
N GLN A 438 -26.48 8.05 -7.78
CA GLN A 438 -27.60 8.96 -7.50
C GLN A 438 -27.81 9.10 -5.98
N LEU A 439 -26.84 9.69 -5.30
CA LEU A 439 -26.90 9.91 -3.86
C LEU A 439 -27.96 10.97 -3.50
N SER A 440 -28.63 10.77 -2.37
CA SER A 440 -29.56 11.76 -1.80
C SER A 440 -28.81 13.01 -1.36
N LYS A 441 -29.42 14.20 -1.61
CA LYS A 441 -28.92 15.47 -1.04
C LYS A 441 -29.31 15.69 0.43
N GLU A 442 -30.10 14.79 1.02
CA GLU A 442 -30.48 14.87 2.43
C GLU A 442 -29.26 14.55 3.30
N GLY A 443 -28.83 15.57 4.05
CA GLY A 443 -27.58 15.57 4.74
C GLY A 443 -27.52 14.66 5.97
N LEU A 444 -26.31 14.31 6.29
CA LEU A 444 -25.91 13.78 7.59
C LEU A 444 -26.07 14.89 8.64
N SER A 445 -26.78 14.64 9.73
CA SER A 445 -26.74 15.49 10.92
C SER A 445 -25.77 14.93 11.94
N TYR A 446 -25.11 15.81 12.67
CA TYR A 446 -24.20 15.37 13.74
C TYR A 446 -24.42 16.19 15.01
N GLN A 447 -24.13 15.59 16.14
CA GLN A 447 -24.04 16.23 17.44
C GLN A 447 -22.69 15.87 18.06
N VAL A 448 -22.03 16.85 18.65
CA VAL A 448 -20.78 16.66 19.39
C VAL A 448 -21.05 16.97 20.85
N LYS A 449 -20.69 16.05 21.75
CA LYS A 449 -20.74 16.24 23.21
C LYS A 449 -19.36 15.94 23.78
N GLU A 450 -18.89 16.82 24.64
CA GLU A 450 -17.71 16.55 25.44
C GLU A 450 -18.11 15.82 26.75
N LYS A 451 -17.49 14.66 26.97
CA LYS A 451 -17.74 13.85 28.15
C LYS A 451 -16.44 13.21 28.64
N ASN A 452 -16.04 13.51 29.86
CA ASN A 452 -14.85 12.94 30.51
C ASN A 452 -13.57 13.14 29.67
N GLY A 453 -13.37 14.34 29.10
CA GLY A 453 -12.21 14.65 28.25
C GLY A 453 -12.18 13.95 26.89
N LYS A 454 -13.30 13.34 26.48
CA LYS A 454 -13.51 12.72 25.17
C LYS A 454 -14.63 13.40 24.42
N CYS A 455 -14.49 13.54 23.11
CA CYS A 455 -15.57 13.98 22.24
C CYS A 455 -16.41 12.78 21.81
N GLU A 456 -17.68 12.76 22.17
CA GLU A 456 -18.69 11.83 21.69
C GLU A 456 -19.38 12.47 20.47
N VAL A 457 -19.21 11.87 19.30
CA VAL A 457 -19.82 12.35 18.06
C VAL A 457 -20.98 11.40 17.68
N THR A 458 -22.19 11.92 17.68
CA THR A 458 -23.37 11.18 17.23
C THR A 458 -23.69 11.60 15.79
N LEU A 459 -23.63 10.66 14.86
CA LEU A 459 -24.03 10.86 13.47
C LEU A 459 -25.45 10.31 13.27
N LYS A 460 -26.30 11.08 12.58
CA LYS A 460 -27.64 10.63 12.17
C LYS A 460 -27.81 10.87 10.68
N ALA A 461 -28.07 9.79 9.96
CA ALA A 461 -28.51 9.83 8.56
C ALA A 461 -29.98 9.43 8.47
N LYS A 462 -30.75 10.12 7.64
CA LYS A 462 -32.14 9.73 7.32
C LYS A 462 -32.20 8.65 6.25
N LYS A 463 -31.13 8.50 5.50
CA LYS A 463 -30.92 7.53 4.42
C LYS A 463 -29.46 7.05 4.46
N LEU A 464 -29.21 5.92 3.85
CA LEU A 464 -27.85 5.38 3.66
C LEU A 464 -27.01 6.31 2.81
#